data_3681028b5941248c392d4354bffbfe24
#
_entry.id   3681028b5941248c392d4354bffbfe24
#
_cell.length_a   1.000
_cell.length_b   1.000
_cell.length_c   1.000
_cell.angle_alpha   90.00
_cell.angle_beta   90.00
_cell.angle_gamma   90.00
#
_symmetry.space_group_name_H-M   'P 1'
#
loop_
_entity.id
_entity.type
_entity.pdbx_description
1 polymer ?
#
loop_
_entity_poly.entity_id
_entity_poly.type
_entity_poly.pdbx_seq_one_letter_code
_entity_poly.pdbx_strand_id
1 'polypeptide(L)'
;MIEVRNHAPQGSPPHQNGDVEYSNNQYGEVFADVYDDWYHDLDPVVEVVEFVRQLAEHTSVLELGVGTGRLAIPLAQSGLRVVGIDSSPAMLAALSAKPDGHLVETLLGHMVADMPDEQFGVVLLAYNTLFNLLTEPEQLECLVQSAKRLLPGAHVIVDCFVPSDHLPQTVAPHVVRTVGATSVFSEATIDQANQIMRGAFSESVGNGPARTWVVRYATVEQIDAMANRAGLQVEQRWSSYAREPFSDNSVRHITVYGKAPDRPR
;
A
#
# COMPACT_ATOMS: atom_id res chain seq x y z
N MET A 1 -38.32 12.95 31.21
CA MET A 1 -37.43 14.12 31.00
C MET A 1 -36.15 13.81 31.75
N ILE A 2 -35.13 13.36 31.05
CA ILE A 2 -33.79 13.12 31.61
C ILE A 2 -32.86 14.05 30.81
N GLU A 3 -32.34 15.07 31.48
CA GLU A 3 -31.36 16.02 30.94
C GLU A 3 -30.03 15.30 30.70
N VAL A 4 -29.60 15.23 29.45
CA VAL A 4 -28.26 14.84 29.08
C VAL A 4 -27.36 16.07 29.14
N ARG A 5 -26.52 16.15 30.17
CA ARG A 5 -25.47 17.19 30.27
C ARG A 5 -24.35 16.84 29.29
N ASN A 6 -24.21 17.69 28.26
CA ASN A 6 -23.05 17.75 27.40
C ASN A 6 -21.82 18.21 28.21
N HIS A 7 -20.86 17.31 28.42
CA HIS A 7 -19.50 17.68 28.80
C HIS A 7 -18.62 17.53 27.57
N ALA A 8 -18.31 18.64 26.93
CA ALA A 8 -17.23 18.70 25.95
C ALA A 8 -15.87 18.62 26.70
N PRO A 9 -14.94 17.75 26.29
CA PRO A 9 -13.59 17.80 26.82
C PRO A 9 -12.88 19.02 26.23
N GLN A 10 -12.44 19.91 27.09
CA GLN A 10 -11.58 21.05 26.76
C GLN A 10 -10.14 20.55 26.60
N GLY A 11 -9.47 21.02 25.53
CA GLY A 11 -8.03 21.05 25.43
C GLY A 11 -7.41 20.04 24.51
N SER A 12 -7.51 20.25 23.20
CA SER A 12 -6.51 19.71 22.28
C SER A 12 -5.16 20.42 22.52
N PRO A 13 -4.05 19.70 22.65
CA PRO A 13 -2.74 20.34 22.69
C PRO A 13 -2.43 21.00 21.35
N PRO A 14 -1.70 22.12 21.30
CA PRO A 14 -1.35 22.79 20.07
C PRO A 14 -0.45 21.89 19.23
N HIS A 15 -0.88 21.63 18.00
CA HIS A 15 -0.03 21.02 16.97
C HIS A 15 1.15 21.98 16.72
N GLN A 16 2.31 21.65 17.25
CA GLN A 16 3.56 22.27 16.83
C GLN A 16 3.85 21.75 15.42
N ASN A 17 3.81 22.65 14.43
CA ASN A 17 4.39 22.48 13.11
C ASN A 17 5.92 22.39 13.26
N GLY A 18 6.42 21.24 13.67
CA GLY A 18 7.80 20.86 13.47
C GLY A 18 7.79 19.91 12.29
N ASP A 19 8.54 20.23 11.24
CA ASP A 19 8.84 19.33 10.14
C ASP A 19 9.57 18.09 10.71
N VAL A 20 8.81 17.12 11.19
CA VAL A 20 9.35 15.80 11.48
C VAL A 20 9.56 15.16 10.12
N GLU A 21 10.82 15.03 9.72
CA GLU A 21 11.23 14.33 8.51
C GLU A 21 10.70 12.89 8.60
N TYR A 22 9.64 12.59 7.84
CA TYR A 22 9.02 11.27 7.81
C TYR A 22 9.94 10.33 7.04
N SER A 23 10.53 9.35 7.72
CA SER A 23 11.42 8.37 7.08
C SER A 23 10.62 7.26 6.38
N ASN A 24 11.13 6.75 5.27
CA ASN A 24 10.45 5.73 4.45
C ASN A 24 10.16 4.41 5.19
N ASN A 25 10.90 4.10 6.27
CA ASN A 25 10.66 2.92 7.11
C ASN A 25 9.71 3.18 8.28
N GLN A 26 9.33 4.44 8.54
CA GLN A 26 8.57 4.80 9.74
C GLN A 26 7.21 4.09 9.80
N TYR A 27 6.52 3.94 8.67
CA TYR A 27 5.26 3.21 8.65
C TYR A 27 5.44 1.78 9.16
N GLY A 28 6.37 1.03 8.59
CA GLY A 28 6.60 -0.36 8.97
C GLY A 28 7.03 -0.53 10.42
N GLU A 29 7.93 0.34 10.92
CA GLU A 29 8.38 0.30 12.32
C GLU A 29 7.24 0.54 13.32
N VAL A 30 6.30 1.42 12.96
CA VAL A 30 5.19 1.80 13.84
C VAL A 30 4.05 0.78 13.82
N PHE A 31 3.88 0.01 12.72
CA PHE A 31 2.73 -0.87 12.52
C PHE A 31 3.04 -2.37 12.59
N ALA A 32 4.30 -2.79 12.57
CA ALA A 32 4.67 -4.21 12.45
C ALA A 32 4.04 -5.11 13.52
N ASP A 33 3.88 -4.63 14.75
CA ASP A 33 3.34 -5.37 15.89
C ASP A 33 1.80 -5.56 15.86
N VAL A 34 1.10 -4.73 15.10
CA VAL A 34 -0.38 -4.76 15.01
C VAL A 34 -0.89 -5.06 13.60
N TYR A 35 0.01 -5.10 12.61
CA TYR A 35 -0.37 -5.13 11.21
C TYR A 35 -1.27 -6.31 10.86
N ASP A 36 -0.92 -7.50 11.28
CA ASP A 36 -1.68 -8.70 10.96
C ASP A 36 -3.04 -8.73 11.66
N ASP A 37 -3.10 -8.27 12.91
CA ASP A 37 -4.35 -8.20 13.66
C ASP A 37 -5.29 -7.13 13.10
N TRP A 38 -4.73 -6.03 12.61
CA TRP A 38 -5.53 -4.92 12.07
C TRP A 38 -5.99 -5.13 10.63
N TYR A 39 -5.27 -5.92 9.85
CA TYR A 39 -5.51 -6.08 8.42
C TYR A 39 -5.84 -7.53 8.00
N HIS A 40 -6.29 -8.36 8.95
CA HIS A 40 -6.67 -9.76 8.70
C HIS A 40 -7.93 -9.91 7.83
N ASP A 41 -8.80 -8.88 7.83
CA ASP A 41 -10.10 -8.86 7.15
C ASP A 41 -10.10 -8.11 5.80
N LEU A 42 -8.91 -7.73 5.32
CA LEU A 42 -8.77 -7.26 3.94
C LEU A 42 -9.18 -8.35 2.94
N ASP A 43 -9.15 -8.03 1.64
CA ASP A 43 -9.58 -8.97 0.59
C ASP A 43 -9.21 -10.42 0.87
N PRO A 44 -10.07 -11.37 0.47
CA PRO A 44 -9.74 -12.78 0.58
C PRO A 44 -8.40 -13.06 -0.11
N VAL A 45 -7.41 -13.47 0.67
CA VAL A 45 -6.04 -13.72 0.18
C VAL A 45 -6.03 -14.67 -1.01
N VAL A 46 -6.97 -15.63 -1.05
CA VAL A 46 -7.11 -16.59 -2.14
C VAL A 46 -7.41 -15.91 -3.48
N GLU A 47 -8.20 -14.84 -3.49
CA GLU A 47 -8.52 -14.09 -4.71
C GLU A 47 -7.31 -13.32 -5.23
N VAL A 48 -6.54 -12.70 -4.31
CA VAL A 48 -5.30 -12.00 -4.65
C VAL A 48 -4.27 -12.99 -5.24
N VAL A 49 -4.08 -14.13 -4.59
CA VAL A 49 -3.14 -15.18 -5.03
C VAL A 49 -3.51 -15.68 -6.42
N GLU A 50 -4.79 -16.00 -6.65
CA GLU A 50 -5.23 -16.50 -7.95
C GLU A 50 -5.08 -15.45 -9.05
N PHE A 51 -5.40 -14.18 -8.75
CA PHE A 51 -5.24 -13.07 -9.68
C PHE A 51 -3.76 -12.88 -10.09
N VAL A 52 -2.85 -12.83 -9.12
CA VAL A 52 -1.42 -12.64 -9.36
C VAL A 52 -0.82 -13.86 -10.07
N ARG A 53 -1.18 -15.09 -9.64
CA ARG A 53 -0.68 -16.34 -10.22
C ARG A 53 -1.01 -16.47 -11.70
N GLN A 54 -2.22 -16.06 -12.11
CA GLN A 54 -2.62 -16.06 -13.53
C GLN A 54 -1.77 -15.12 -14.38
N LEU A 55 -1.40 -13.95 -13.83
CA LEU A 55 -0.58 -12.96 -14.53
C LEU A 55 0.92 -13.30 -14.48
N ALA A 56 1.37 -13.98 -13.44
CA ALA A 56 2.77 -14.39 -13.30
C ALA A 56 3.15 -15.58 -14.20
N GLU A 57 2.19 -16.28 -14.80
CA GLU A 57 2.40 -17.44 -15.67
C GLU A 57 3.40 -18.45 -15.10
N HIS A 58 3.32 -18.74 -13.78
CA HIS A 58 4.22 -19.65 -13.04
C HIS A 58 5.69 -19.22 -12.99
N THR A 59 6.00 -17.93 -13.18
CA THR A 59 7.36 -17.39 -13.10
C THR A 59 7.68 -16.90 -11.68
N SER A 60 7.88 -15.62 -11.51
CA SER A 60 8.28 -14.98 -10.25
C SER A 60 7.53 -13.69 -9.99
N VAL A 61 7.43 -13.33 -8.72
CA VAL A 61 6.81 -12.09 -8.24
C VAL A 61 7.83 -11.29 -7.44
N LEU A 62 7.93 -9.99 -7.72
CA LEU A 62 8.55 -9.01 -6.85
C LEU A 62 7.45 -8.22 -6.15
N GLU A 63 7.32 -8.35 -4.84
CA GLU A 63 6.41 -7.54 -4.03
C GLU A 63 7.16 -6.37 -3.41
N LEU A 64 6.75 -5.14 -3.76
CA LEU A 64 7.29 -3.91 -3.22
C LEU A 64 6.50 -3.52 -1.96
N GLY A 65 7.19 -3.27 -0.84
CA GLY A 65 6.55 -3.10 0.46
C GLY A 65 5.91 -4.40 0.96
N VAL A 66 6.71 -5.47 1.01
CA VAL A 66 6.23 -6.83 1.35
C VAL A 66 5.65 -6.94 2.76
N GLY A 67 6.02 -6.01 3.67
CA GLY A 67 5.54 -5.96 5.03
C GLY A 67 5.74 -7.27 5.80
N THR A 68 4.69 -7.69 6.48
CA THR A 68 4.68 -8.96 7.24
C THR A 68 4.46 -10.21 6.37
N GLY A 69 4.48 -10.07 5.04
CA GLY A 69 4.33 -11.19 4.11
C GLY A 69 2.89 -11.70 3.93
N ARG A 70 1.89 -10.86 4.22
CA ARG A 70 0.47 -11.23 4.13
C ARG A 70 0.08 -11.80 2.77
N LEU A 71 0.65 -11.28 1.68
CA LEU A 71 0.47 -11.79 0.32
C LEU A 71 1.64 -12.66 -0.14
N ALA A 72 2.89 -12.26 0.16
CA ALA A 72 4.09 -12.96 -0.27
C ALA A 72 4.10 -14.43 0.14
N ILE A 73 3.74 -14.74 1.40
CA ILE A 73 3.75 -16.13 1.89
C ILE A 73 2.73 -16.99 1.14
N PRO A 74 1.44 -16.63 1.02
CA PRO A 74 0.49 -17.39 0.22
C PRO A 74 0.84 -17.48 -1.28
N LEU A 75 1.44 -16.44 -1.87
CA LEU A 75 1.95 -16.50 -3.23
C LEU A 75 3.08 -17.55 -3.36
N ALA A 76 4.02 -17.58 -2.41
CA ALA A 76 5.07 -18.60 -2.40
C ALA A 76 4.52 -20.01 -2.16
N GLN A 77 3.55 -20.18 -1.27
CA GLN A 77 2.84 -21.45 -1.04
C GLN A 77 2.11 -21.93 -2.31
N SER A 78 1.70 -21.03 -3.20
CA SER A 78 1.07 -21.38 -4.49
C SER A 78 2.06 -21.89 -5.54
N GLY A 79 3.36 -21.94 -5.20
CA GLY A 79 4.44 -22.43 -6.06
C GLY A 79 5.15 -21.35 -6.88
N LEU A 80 4.89 -20.08 -6.63
CA LEU A 80 5.63 -18.98 -7.25
C LEU A 80 6.94 -18.70 -6.48
N ARG A 81 8.00 -18.32 -7.18
CA ARG A 81 9.16 -17.70 -6.55
C ARG A 81 8.78 -16.28 -6.17
N VAL A 82 8.88 -15.91 -4.90
CA VAL A 82 8.54 -14.57 -4.42
C VAL A 82 9.76 -13.92 -3.81
N VAL A 83 10.07 -12.71 -4.30
CA VAL A 83 11.04 -11.79 -3.72
C VAL A 83 10.24 -10.62 -3.14
N GLY A 84 10.47 -10.30 -1.87
CA GLY A 84 9.83 -9.18 -1.19
C GLY A 84 10.84 -8.16 -0.71
N ILE A 85 10.63 -6.88 -1.01
CA ILE A 85 11.45 -5.79 -0.49
C ILE A 85 10.65 -4.93 0.47
N ASP A 86 11.23 -4.60 1.62
CA ASP A 86 10.67 -3.66 2.60
C ASP A 86 11.78 -2.84 3.26
N SER A 87 11.49 -1.60 3.60
CA SER A 87 12.44 -0.72 4.29
C SER A 87 12.44 -0.89 5.81
N SER A 88 11.47 -1.63 6.37
CA SER A 88 11.32 -1.87 7.81
C SER A 88 11.91 -3.21 8.23
N PRO A 89 12.97 -3.21 9.05
CA PRO A 89 13.46 -4.43 9.71
C PRO A 89 12.40 -5.14 10.55
N ALA A 90 11.50 -4.39 11.21
CA ALA A 90 10.45 -4.94 12.05
C ALA A 90 9.42 -5.74 11.23
N MET A 91 9.02 -5.22 10.06
CA MET A 91 8.14 -5.94 9.13
C MET A 91 8.77 -7.24 8.65
N LEU A 92 10.02 -7.18 8.18
CA LEU A 92 10.73 -8.39 7.71
C LEU A 92 10.98 -9.41 8.82
N ALA A 93 11.21 -8.96 10.05
CA ALA A 93 11.31 -9.85 11.19
C ALA A 93 9.98 -10.55 11.48
N ALA A 94 8.85 -9.82 11.42
CA ALA A 94 7.51 -10.40 11.57
C ALA A 94 7.21 -11.41 10.45
N LEU A 95 7.56 -11.11 9.19
CA LEU A 95 7.44 -12.05 8.06
C LEU A 95 8.23 -13.33 8.34
N SER A 96 9.51 -13.20 8.70
CA SER A 96 10.41 -14.33 8.92
C SER A 96 9.98 -15.23 10.10
N ALA A 97 9.27 -14.67 11.08
CA ALA A 97 8.76 -15.40 12.24
C ALA A 97 7.49 -16.22 11.94
N LYS A 98 6.82 -15.98 10.81
CA LYS A 98 5.61 -16.70 10.43
C LYS A 98 5.92 -18.12 9.89
N PRO A 99 4.98 -19.06 10.04
CA PRO A 99 5.02 -20.31 9.28
C PRO A 99 5.18 -20.00 7.78
N ASP A 100 6.09 -20.72 7.13
CA ASP A 100 6.41 -20.57 5.71
C ASP A 100 7.02 -19.23 5.29
N GLY A 101 7.34 -18.32 6.23
CA GLY A 101 8.06 -17.09 5.94
C GLY A 101 9.40 -17.32 5.22
N HIS A 102 10.04 -18.46 5.46
CA HIS A 102 11.27 -18.86 4.80
C HIS A 102 11.13 -19.15 3.29
N LEU A 103 9.89 -19.27 2.78
CA LEU A 103 9.62 -19.46 1.34
C LEU A 103 9.76 -18.15 0.55
N VAL A 104 9.79 -16.99 1.24
CA VAL A 104 9.91 -15.67 0.63
C VAL A 104 11.37 -15.20 0.71
N GLU A 105 11.95 -14.86 -0.42
CA GLU A 105 13.25 -14.19 -0.46
C GLU A 105 13.07 -12.71 -0.05
N THR A 106 13.62 -12.31 1.08
CA THR A 106 13.42 -10.95 1.61
C THR A 106 14.64 -10.06 1.41
N LEU A 107 14.41 -8.80 1.04
CA LEU A 107 15.42 -7.77 0.91
C LEU A 107 15.07 -6.59 1.82
N LEU A 108 15.99 -6.21 2.70
CA LEU A 108 15.88 -4.98 3.46
C LEU A 108 16.38 -3.82 2.58
N GLY A 109 15.51 -2.90 2.23
CA GLY A 109 15.88 -1.78 1.38
C GLY A 109 14.72 -0.91 0.95
N HIS A 110 15.04 0.19 0.29
CA HIS A 110 14.07 1.10 -0.28
C HIS A 110 13.52 0.55 -1.61
N MET A 111 12.20 0.49 -1.76
CA MET A 111 11.52 -0.14 -2.91
C MET A 111 11.91 0.41 -4.29
N VAL A 112 12.56 1.57 -4.37
CA VAL A 112 13.06 2.16 -5.62
C VAL A 112 14.58 2.00 -5.73
N ALA A 113 15.33 2.47 -4.72
CA ALA A 113 16.79 2.55 -4.80
C ALA A 113 17.45 1.16 -4.71
N ASP A 114 16.86 0.24 -3.95
CA ASP A 114 17.43 -1.09 -3.68
C ASP A 114 16.66 -2.22 -4.39
N MET A 115 15.84 -1.86 -5.41
CA MET A 115 15.10 -2.84 -6.21
C MET A 115 16.09 -3.79 -6.90
N PRO A 116 15.94 -5.13 -6.75
CA PRO A 116 16.91 -6.09 -7.27
C PRO A 116 17.05 -6.01 -8.79
N ASP A 117 18.27 -6.21 -9.29
CA ASP A 117 18.56 -6.15 -10.73
C ASP A 117 18.34 -7.50 -11.42
N GLU A 118 17.09 -7.99 -11.31
CA GLU A 118 16.61 -9.18 -11.99
C GLU A 118 15.21 -8.95 -12.55
N GLN A 119 14.71 -9.89 -13.37
CA GLN A 119 13.43 -9.75 -14.04
C GLN A 119 12.38 -10.71 -13.45
N PHE A 120 11.13 -10.24 -13.41
CA PHE A 120 10.00 -10.91 -12.80
C PHE A 120 8.81 -11.01 -13.75
N GLY A 121 7.96 -12.00 -13.54
CA GLY A 121 6.67 -12.14 -14.23
C GLY A 121 5.65 -11.11 -13.74
N VAL A 122 5.73 -10.74 -12.46
CA VAL A 122 4.89 -9.68 -11.87
C VAL A 122 5.73 -8.83 -10.93
N VAL A 123 5.56 -7.50 -11.03
CA VAL A 123 5.93 -6.55 -9.96
C VAL A 123 4.63 -6.07 -9.31
N LEU A 124 4.47 -6.33 -8.02
CA LEU A 124 3.25 -6.07 -7.24
C LEU A 124 3.43 -4.90 -6.28
N LEU A 125 2.58 -3.89 -6.40
CA LEU A 125 2.40 -2.79 -5.46
C LEU A 125 0.97 -2.87 -4.90
N ALA A 126 0.77 -3.64 -3.84
CA ALA A 126 -0.55 -3.88 -3.25
C ALA A 126 -0.86 -2.87 -2.14
N TYR A 127 -2.16 -2.64 -1.90
CA TYR A 127 -2.68 -1.88 -0.74
C TYR A 127 -2.01 -0.51 -0.53
N ASN A 128 -2.01 0.32 -1.56
CA ASN A 128 -1.50 1.69 -1.53
C ASN A 128 0.03 1.81 -1.36
N THR A 129 0.79 0.77 -1.56
CA THR A 129 2.26 0.80 -1.42
C THR A 129 2.90 1.91 -2.25
N LEU A 130 2.41 2.17 -3.47
CA LEU A 130 2.89 3.28 -4.30
C LEU A 130 2.79 4.64 -3.59
N PHE A 131 1.76 4.83 -2.77
CA PHE A 131 1.50 6.09 -2.08
C PHE A 131 2.40 6.34 -0.87
N ASN A 132 3.18 5.35 -0.41
CA ASN A 132 4.23 5.56 0.58
C ASN A 132 5.43 6.35 0.02
N LEU A 133 5.56 6.46 -1.30
CA LEU A 133 6.50 7.37 -1.96
C LEU A 133 5.89 8.77 -1.98
N LEU A 134 6.51 9.71 -1.28
CA LEU A 134 5.89 10.99 -0.92
C LEU A 134 5.98 12.07 -2.00
N THR A 135 6.60 11.77 -3.13
CA THR A 135 6.71 12.70 -4.26
C THR A 135 6.33 12.02 -5.58
N GLU A 136 5.80 12.81 -6.54
CA GLU A 136 5.53 12.28 -7.89
C GLU A 136 6.78 11.76 -8.60
N PRO A 137 7.95 12.42 -8.52
CA PRO A 137 9.17 11.87 -9.09
C PRO A 137 9.56 10.49 -8.55
N GLU A 138 9.39 10.23 -7.24
CA GLU A 138 9.65 8.92 -6.66
C GLU A 138 8.64 7.87 -7.13
N GLN A 139 7.36 8.21 -7.19
CA GLN A 139 6.31 7.32 -7.71
C GLN A 139 6.57 6.97 -9.18
N LEU A 140 6.94 7.96 -9.99
CA LEU A 140 7.33 7.73 -11.38
C LEU A 140 8.58 6.84 -11.48
N GLU A 141 9.62 7.12 -10.69
CA GLU A 141 10.84 6.32 -10.72
C GLU A 141 10.58 4.88 -10.27
N CYS A 142 9.68 4.66 -9.30
CA CYS A 142 9.22 3.33 -8.93
C CYS A 142 8.64 2.57 -10.13
N LEU A 143 7.75 3.20 -10.90
CA LEU A 143 7.18 2.59 -12.10
C LEU A 143 8.22 2.37 -13.21
N VAL A 144 9.17 3.31 -13.38
CA VAL A 144 10.31 3.15 -14.33
C VAL A 144 11.17 1.96 -13.94
N GLN A 145 11.53 1.83 -12.67
CA GLN A 145 12.33 0.71 -12.21
C GLN A 145 11.54 -0.60 -12.30
N SER A 146 10.25 -0.61 -11.97
CA SER A 146 9.38 -1.77 -12.15
C SER A 146 9.31 -2.22 -13.62
N ALA A 147 9.16 -1.29 -14.56
CA ALA A 147 9.13 -1.61 -15.99
C ALA A 147 10.44 -2.27 -16.49
N LYS A 148 11.60 -1.84 -15.96
CA LYS A 148 12.89 -2.46 -16.28
C LYS A 148 13.02 -3.91 -15.78
N ARG A 149 12.32 -4.26 -14.69
CA ARG A 149 12.34 -5.58 -14.04
C ARG A 149 11.28 -6.55 -14.58
N LEU A 150 10.57 -6.19 -15.64
CA LEU A 150 9.60 -7.09 -16.26
C LEU A 150 10.26 -8.01 -17.29
N LEU A 151 9.96 -9.29 -17.20
CA LEU A 151 10.16 -10.25 -18.29
C LEU A 151 9.32 -9.82 -19.52
N PRO A 152 9.61 -10.33 -20.73
CA PRO A 152 8.73 -10.14 -21.88
C PRO A 152 7.30 -10.66 -21.58
N GLY A 153 6.28 -9.86 -21.82
CA GLY A 153 4.88 -10.21 -21.55
C GLY A 153 4.47 -10.11 -20.07
N ALA A 154 5.35 -9.65 -19.19
CA ALA A 154 5.11 -9.53 -17.75
C ALA A 154 4.42 -8.21 -17.37
N HIS A 155 3.95 -8.11 -16.12
CA HIS A 155 3.05 -7.06 -15.67
C HIS A 155 3.51 -6.35 -14.41
N VAL A 156 3.17 -5.05 -14.31
CA VAL A 156 3.13 -4.31 -13.04
C VAL A 156 1.68 -4.25 -12.57
N ILE A 157 1.43 -4.62 -11.32
CA ILE A 157 0.11 -4.49 -10.68
C ILE A 157 0.19 -3.37 -9.65
N VAL A 158 -0.67 -2.37 -9.80
CA VAL A 158 -0.84 -1.26 -8.85
C VAL A 158 -2.23 -1.31 -8.27
N ASP A 159 -2.30 -1.40 -6.95
CA ASP A 159 -3.53 -1.46 -6.17
C ASP A 159 -3.57 -0.27 -5.20
N CYS A 160 -4.45 0.68 -5.48
CA CYS A 160 -4.59 1.90 -4.72
C CYS A 160 -6.06 2.30 -4.53
N PHE A 161 -6.33 3.06 -3.47
CA PHE A 161 -7.62 3.73 -3.36
C PHE A 161 -7.77 4.82 -4.42
N VAL A 162 -9.01 5.10 -4.81
CA VAL A 162 -9.35 6.23 -5.68
C VAL A 162 -9.68 7.44 -4.80
N PRO A 163 -8.92 8.54 -4.89
CA PRO A 163 -9.22 9.72 -4.10
C PRO A 163 -10.56 10.33 -4.57
N SER A 164 -11.40 10.72 -3.61
CA SER A 164 -12.64 11.44 -3.89
C SER A 164 -12.34 12.86 -4.40
N ASP A 165 -13.15 13.37 -5.33
CA ASP A 165 -13.08 14.76 -5.82
C ASP A 165 -13.29 15.80 -4.70
N HIS A 166 -13.91 15.40 -3.60
CA HIS A 166 -14.28 16.24 -2.47
C HIS A 166 -13.69 15.74 -1.16
N LEU A 167 -12.36 15.64 -1.09
CA LEU A 167 -11.68 15.31 0.15
C LEU A 167 -11.79 16.48 1.14
N PRO A 168 -12.20 16.25 2.39
CA PRO A 168 -12.18 17.28 3.42
C PRO A 168 -10.74 17.61 3.80
N GLN A 169 -10.47 18.83 4.26
CA GLN A 169 -9.14 19.18 4.77
C GLN A 169 -8.78 18.40 6.06
N THR A 170 -9.79 18.01 6.82
CA THR A 170 -9.62 17.29 8.08
C THR A 170 -10.67 16.22 8.19
N VAL A 171 -10.25 15.03 8.57
CA VAL A 171 -11.12 13.90 8.95
C VAL A 171 -11.06 13.78 10.47
N ALA A 172 -12.18 14.01 11.13
CA ALA A 172 -12.30 13.88 12.58
C ALA A 172 -12.11 12.42 13.02
N PRO A 173 -11.66 12.18 14.27
CA PRO A 173 -11.52 10.83 14.79
C PRO A 173 -12.81 10.00 14.63
N HIS A 174 -12.71 8.84 14.00
CA HIS A 174 -13.80 7.90 13.81
C HIS A 174 -13.28 6.46 13.92
N VAL A 175 -14.14 5.54 14.33
CA VAL A 175 -13.78 4.12 14.43
C VAL A 175 -13.63 3.54 13.02
N VAL A 176 -12.47 2.98 12.73
CA VAL A 176 -12.18 2.32 11.45
C VAL A 176 -12.19 0.80 11.56
N ARG A 177 -11.95 0.26 12.77
CA ARG A 177 -12.00 -1.17 13.05
C ARG A 177 -12.15 -1.46 14.53
N THR A 178 -12.49 -2.70 14.84
CA THR A 178 -12.50 -3.22 16.22
C THR A 178 -11.74 -4.55 16.24
N VAL A 179 -10.76 -4.65 17.14
CA VAL A 179 -9.96 -5.87 17.35
C VAL A 179 -10.22 -6.36 18.77
N GLY A 180 -10.94 -7.46 18.92
CA GLY A 180 -11.42 -7.93 20.22
C GLY A 180 -12.30 -6.87 20.90
N ALA A 181 -11.88 -6.36 22.06
CA ALA A 181 -12.56 -5.30 22.81
C ALA A 181 -12.03 -3.89 22.50
N THR A 182 -11.02 -3.75 21.63
CA THR A 182 -10.34 -2.49 21.35
C THR A 182 -10.88 -1.88 20.06
N SER A 183 -11.40 -0.66 20.13
CA SER A 183 -11.73 0.14 18.94
C SER A 183 -10.50 0.93 18.51
N VAL A 184 -10.20 0.92 17.21
CA VAL A 184 -9.15 1.71 16.58
C VAL A 184 -9.80 2.89 15.89
N PHE A 185 -9.37 4.08 16.28
CA PHE A 185 -9.80 5.35 15.70
C PHE A 185 -8.79 5.81 14.66
N SER A 186 -9.28 6.43 13.60
CA SER A 186 -8.45 7.12 12.61
C SER A 186 -8.85 8.58 12.54
N GLU A 187 -7.84 9.44 12.43
CA GLU A 187 -7.98 10.85 12.08
C GLU A 187 -6.97 11.21 11.01
N ALA A 188 -7.24 12.23 10.20
CA ALA A 188 -6.32 12.67 9.17
C ALA A 188 -6.44 14.15 8.83
N THR A 189 -5.36 14.72 8.32
CA THR A 189 -5.31 16.00 7.62
C THR A 189 -4.91 15.80 6.18
N ILE A 190 -5.48 16.59 5.27
CA ILE A 190 -5.29 16.42 3.83
C ILE A 190 -4.85 17.75 3.22
N ASP A 191 -3.64 17.79 2.72
CA ASP A 191 -3.09 18.84 1.88
C ASP A 191 -3.42 18.51 0.42
N GLN A 192 -4.52 19.05 -0.08
CA GLN A 192 -4.98 18.79 -1.45
C GLN A 192 -4.04 19.37 -2.50
N ALA A 193 -3.35 20.47 -2.21
CA ALA A 193 -2.45 21.10 -3.16
C ALA A 193 -1.21 20.26 -3.46
N ASN A 194 -0.70 19.59 -2.43
CA ASN A 194 0.45 18.68 -2.54
C ASN A 194 0.05 17.20 -2.62
N GLN A 195 -1.25 16.89 -2.54
CA GLN A 195 -1.80 15.54 -2.52
C GLN A 195 -1.24 14.68 -1.36
N ILE A 196 -0.99 15.29 -0.22
CA ILE A 196 -0.46 14.61 0.97
C ILE A 196 -1.59 14.39 1.99
N MET A 197 -1.73 13.15 2.44
CA MET A 197 -2.53 12.79 3.61
C MET A 197 -1.60 12.43 4.76
N ARG A 198 -1.88 13.01 5.95
CA ARG A 198 -1.22 12.66 7.20
C ARG A 198 -2.28 12.23 8.19
N GLY A 199 -2.10 11.06 8.78
CA GLY A 199 -3.07 10.58 9.75
C GLY A 199 -2.42 9.90 10.94
N ALA A 200 -3.27 9.59 11.89
CA ALA A 200 -2.92 8.84 13.08
C ALA A 200 -4.01 7.82 13.41
N PHE A 201 -3.57 6.67 13.91
CA PHE A 201 -4.44 5.71 14.55
C PHE A 201 -4.21 5.74 16.07
N SER A 202 -5.31 5.68 16.82
CA SER A 202 -5.29 5.54 18.27
C SER A 202 -6.23 4.44 18.71
N GLU A 203 -5.93 3.80 19.84
CA GLU A 203 -6.72 2.70 20.38
C GLU A 203 -7.57 3.17 21.57
N SER A 204 -8.79 2.63 21.71
CA SER A 204 -9.69 2.94 22.83
C SER A 204 -9.19 2.39 24.17
N VAL A 205 -8.36 1.36 24.15
CA VAL A 205 -7.78 0.71 25.32
C VAL A 205 -6.27 0.71 25.16
N GLY A 206 -5.59 1.27 26.14
CA GLY A 206 -4.13 1.43 26.14
C GLY A 206 -3.70 2.89 26.18
N ASN A 207 -2.52 3.13 26.68
CA ASN A 207 -1.88 4.46 26.74
C ASN A 207 -0.71 4.55 25.72
N GLY A 208 -0.77 3.74 24.66
CA GLY A 208 0.24 3.77 23.60
C GLY A 208 0.21 5.09 22.83
N PRO A 209 1.36 5.51 22.27
CA PRO A 209 1.39 6.66 21.37
C PRO A 209 0.55 6.40 20.12
N ALA A 210 -0.03 7.46 19.55
CA ALA A 210 -0.72 7.37 18.27
C ALA A 210 0.25 6.89 17.19
N ARG A 211 -0.23 5.96 16.31
CA ARG A 211 0.56 5.43 15.19
C ARG A 211 0.33 6.33 13.99
N THR A 212 1.34 7.09 13.60
CA THR A 212 1.24 8.06 12.51
C THR A 212 1.61 7.46 11.16
N TRP A 213 0.97 7.97 10.12
CA TRP A 213 1.24 7.62 8.73
C TRP A 213 1.16 8.85 7.82
N VAL A 214 1.90 8.80 6.73
CA VAL A 214 1.88 9.81 5.68
C VAL A 214 1.86 9.10 4.33
N VAL A 215 1.02 9.57 3.42
CA VAL A 215 0.98 9.09 2.03
C VAL A 215 0.83 10.27 1.07
N ARG A 216 1.39 10.14 -0.13
CA ARG A 216 1.06 10.98 -1.26
C ARG A 216 0.13 10.22 -2.19
N TYR A 217 -1.13 10.63 -2.23
CA TYR A 217 -2.09 10.03 -3.16
C TYR A 217 -1.95 10.60 -4.57
N ALA A 218 -2.38 9.83 -5.56
CA ALA A 218 -2.52 10.27 -6.94
C ALA A 218 -3.87 9.78 -7.48
N THR A 219 -4.43 10.51 -8.46
CA THR A 219 -5.61 10.02 -9.18
C THR A 219 -5.23 8.88 -10.13
N VAL A 220 -6.23 8.15 -10.61
CA VAL A 220 -6.02 7.05 -11.55
C VAL A 220 -5.34 7.58 -12.83
N GLU A 221 -5.76 8.75 -13.33
CA GLU A 221 -5.19 9.38 -14.52
C GLU A 221 -3.75 9.82 -14.31
N GLN A 222 -3.40 10.28 -13.11
CA GLN A 222 -2.01 10.64 -12.78
C GLN A 222 -1.11 9.40 -12.73
N ILE A 223 -1.60 8.30 -12.16
CA ILE A 223 -0.86 7.03 -12.14
C ILE A 223 -0.67 6.53 -13.57
N ASP A 224 -1.71 6.56 -14.41
CA ASP A 224 -1.63 6.19 -15.83
C ASP A 224 -0.63 7.05 -16.61
N ALA A 225 -0.63 8.37 -16.34
CA ALA A 225 0.33 9.28 -16.97
C ALA A 225 1.78 8.95 -16.56
N MET A 226 2.01 8.63 -15.29
CA MET A 226 3.32 8.18 -14.81
C MET A 226 3.70 6.83 -15.43
N ALA A 227 2.78 5.87 -15.47
CA ALA A 227 2.98 4.57 -16.10
C ALA A 227 3.35 4.71 -17.59
N ASN A 228 2.64 5.54 -18.33
CA ASN A 228 2.96 5.84 -19.74
C ASN A 228 4.37 6.43 -19.90
N ARG A 229 4.78 7.34 -19.01
CA ARG A 229 6.16 7.90 -19.00
C ARG A 229 7.20 6.82 -18.67
N ALA A 230 6.82 5.81 -17.89
CA ALA A 230 7.66 4.64 -17.58
C ALA A 230 7.72 3.59 -18.71
N GLY A 231 6.99 3.79 -19.82
CA GLY A 231 6.88 2.83 -20.91
C GLY A 231 5.91 1.68 -20.65
N LEU A 232 4.97 1.91 -19.75
CA LEU A 232 3.90 0.98 -19.40
C LEU A 232 2.57 1.48 -20.00
N GLN A 233 1.66 0.56 -20.28
CA GLN A 233 0.30 0.85 -20.72
C GLN A 233 -0.71 0.02 -19.92
N VAL A 234 -1.90 0.58 -19.71
CA VAL A 234 -3.00 -0.14 -19.05
C VAL A 234 -3.46 -1.30 -19.93
N GLU A 235 -3.50 -2.50 -19.38
CA GLU A 235 -4.07 -3.68 -20.03
C GLU A 235 -5.39 -4.08 -19.39
N GLN A 236 -5.49 -3.98 -18.04
CA GLN A 236 -6.71 -4.30 -17.31
C GLN A 236 -6.88 -3.34 -16.14
N ARG A 237 -8.15 -3.10 -15.76
CA ARG A 237 -8.46 -2.37 -14.52
C ARG A 237 -9.74 -2.91 -13.91
N TRP A 238 -9.67 -3.17 -12.61
CA TRP A 238 -10.74 -3.75 -11.80
C TRP A 238 -10.91 -2.96 -10.51
N SER A 239 -12.08 -3.07 -9.85
CA SER A 239 -12.31 -2.50 -8.52
C SER A 239 -11.96 -3.46 -7.38
N SER A 240 -11.79 -4.76 -7.69
CA SER A 240 -11.38 -5.79 -6.74
C SER A 240 -10.54 -6.88 -7.42
N TYR A 241 -9.89 -7.72 -6.62
CA TYR A 241 -9.18 -8.90 -7.13
C TYR A 241 -10.12 -10.00 -7.65
N ALA A 242 -11.41 -9.95 -7.28
CA ALA A 242 -12.46 -10.79 -7.90
C ALA A 242 -12.86 -10.33 -9.31
N ARG A 243 -12.16 -9.32 -9.86
CA ARG A 243 -12.41 -8.73 -11.19
C ARG A 243 -13.78 -8.08 -11.33
N GLU A 244 -14.25 -7.43 -10.28
CA GLU A 244 -15.39 -6.54 -10.40
C GLU A 244 -15.05 -5.35 -11.32
N PRO A 245 -15.96 -4.94 -12.18
CA PRO A 245 -15.70 -3.85 -13.12
C PRO A 245 -15.35 -2.54 -12.40
N PHE A 246 -14.29 -1.87 -12.87
CA PHE A 246 -13.96 -0.52 -12.45
C PHE A 246 -14.93 0.49 -13.08
N SER A 247 -15.38 1.47 -12.31
CA SER A 247 -16.27 2.55 -12.72
C SER A 247 -15.95 3.85 -11.99
N ASP A 248 -16.57 4.95 -12.38
CA ASP A 248 -16.41 6.26 -11.73
C ASP A 248 -16.82 6.28 -10.25
N ASN A 249 -17.60 5.29 -9.79
CA ASN A 249 -17.98 5.14 -8.39
C ASN A 249 -17.05 4.21 -7.61
N SER A 250 -16.03 3.65 -8.23
CA SER A 250 -15.09 2.75 -7.57
C SER A 250 -14.21 3.53 -6.60
N VAL A 251 -14.08 3.03 -5.37
CA VAL A 251 -13.25 3.64 -4.32
C VAL A 251 -11.82 3.10 -4.31
N ARG A 252 -11.55 2.11 -5.15
CA ARG A 252 -10.28 1.42 -5.29
C ARG A 252 -10.10 0.97 -6.71
N HIS A 253 -8.86 0.89 -7.17
CA HIS A 253 -8.52 0.27 -8.44
C HIS A 253 -7.36 -0.71 -8.30
N ILE A 254 -7.43 -1.79 -9.07
CA ILE A 254 -6.37 -2.74 -9.30
C ILE A 254 -6.07 -2.66 -10.79
N THR A 255 -4.97 -2.00 -11.13
CA THR A 255 -4.59 -1.79 -12.52
C THR A 255 -3.41 -2.65 -12.87
N VAL A 256 -3.55 -3.41 -13.95
CA VAL A 256 -2.51 -4.23 -14.56
C VAL A 256 -1.92 -3.43 -15.72
N TYR A 257 -0.62 -3.19 -15.65
CA TYR A 257 0.14 -2.53 -16.70
C TYR A 257 1.08 -3.53 -17.36
N GLY A 258 1.11 -3.55 -18.68
CA GLY A 258 2.11 -4.23 -19.49
C GLY A 258 3.11 -3.27 -20.10
N LYS A 259 4.22 -3.78 -20.64
CA LYS A 259 5.13 -2.94 -21.42
C LYS A 259 4.45 -2.45 -22.70
N ALA A 260 4.53 -1.15 -22.94
CA ALA A 260 4.08 -0.61 -24.23
C ALA A 260 4.90 -1.24 -25.37
N PRO A 261 4.27 -1.58 -26.51
CA PRO A 261 5.02 -2.07 -27.66
C PRO A 261 6.06 -1.05 -28.09
N ASP A 262 7.24 -1.54 -28.50
CA ASP A 262 8.29 -0.67 -29.01
C ASP A 262 7.72 0.19 -30.14
N ARG A 263 7.81 1.52 -30.00
CA ARG A 263 7.43 2.42 -31.11
C ARG A 263 8.36 2.12 -32.28
N PRO A 264 7.83 1.81 -33.47
CA PRO A 264 8.69 1.68 -34.64
C PRO A 264 9.43 2.99 -34.83
N ARG A 265 10.77 2.89 -34.99
CA ARG A 265 11.67 4.01 -35.23
C ARG A 265 11.42 4.65 -36.61
#